data_fa62b775faa18d0016217952035c3822
#
_entry.id   fa62b775faa18d0016217952035c3822
#
_cell.length_a   1.000
_cell.length_b   1.000
_cell.length_c   1.000
_cell.angle_alpha   90.00
_cell.angle_beta   90.00
_cell.angle_gamma   90.00
#
_symmetry.space_group_name_H-M   'P 1'
#
loop_
_entity.id
_entity.type
_entity.pdbx_description
1 polymer ?
#
loop_
_entity_poly.entity_id
_entity_poly.type
_entity_poly.pdbx_seq_one_letter_code
_entity_poly.pdbx_strand_id
1 'polypeptide(L)'
;MERLLTGLVDFSIKKVLSVRPARLEVDYKRETSCPECGSLNKRIKASFWREIKSIPQQGFSVTLLVYCRKYHCKHCGRYFNTRMNGVKKWSRSTEPLKRNVFKTCHRGYSNKDAALESGISVATVERYYHQMVLQKISHQKNRPCPRIIGIDEHRFSKKVGFVTTFCNLEKHSVFDIAPGRSEAELIPFLRSLRGRKNVEVVCMDMHAPYRKMVKKWFPNAKIVTDRFHVIKLINHHFAKTCKLIDEENLAWGRGGLIRTMCTKRENLSAQRREKLALYFEQQPVINHLWLFCQDLADLCRNKGKNPTACKRLVRDLLGKIEILKASPFRPMQTLGKSLMRWLNPVARMFRYYRSNGIVEGFHRKMKLIQRRAYGFRNFENYRLRVRVMCG
;
A
#
# COMPACT_ATOMS: atom_id res chain seq x y z
N MET A 1 -10.27 16.28 -34.70
CA MET A 1 -10.95 14.97 -34.78
C MET A 1 -9.97 13.82 -34.95
N GLU A 2 -9.08 13.81 -35.95
CA GLU A 2 -8.12 12.73 -36.22
C GLU A 2 -7.23 12.33 -35.03
N ARG A 3 -6.70 13.32 -34.28
CA ARG A 3 -5.90 13.08 -33.07
C ARG A 3 -6.67 12.36 -31.96
N LEU A 4 -7.97 12.63 -31.84
CA LEU A 4 -8.82 11.94 -30.86
C LEU A 4 -9.00 10.47 -31.24
N LEU A 5 -9.21 10.17 -32.53
CA LEU A 5 -9.47 8.83 -33.03
C LEU A 5 -8.20 7.95 -33.11
N THR A 6 -7.08 8.52 -33.53
CA THR A 6 -5.81 7.80 -33.66
C THR A 6 -5.01 7.76 -32.34
N GLY A 7 -5.23 8.73 -31.45
CA GLY A 7 -4.41 8.97 -30.26
C GLY A 7 -3.02 9.51 -30.57
N LEU A 8 -2.75 9.91 -31.83
CA LEU A 8 -1.45 10.34 -32.35
C LEU A 8 -1.59 11.61 -33.20
N VAL A 9 -0.58 12.48 -33.16
CA VAL A 9 -0.62 13.81 -33.81
C VAL A 9 -0.29 13.74 -35.30
N ASP A 10 0.63 12.84 -35.66
CA ASP A 10 1.27 12.81 -37.00
C ASP A 10 0.56 11.83 -37.96
N PHE A 11 -0.68 11.45 -37.67
CA PHE A 11 -1.45 10.52 -38.49
C PHE A 11 -2.73 11.17 -39.01
N SER A 12 -3.03 10.98 -40.27
CA SER A 12 -4.32 11.33 -40.87
C SER A 12 -5.11 10.08 -41.23
N ILE A 13 -6.42 10.14 -41.06
CA ILE A 13 -7.34 9.05 -41.45
C ILE A 13 -7.64 9.20 -42.93
N LYS A 14 -7.32 8.15 -43.72
CA LYS A 14 -7.70 8.07 -45.11
C LYS A 14 -9.08 7.44 -45.29
N LYS A 15 -9.31 6.33 -44.58
CA LYS A 15 -10.54 5.56 -44.72
C LYS A 15 -10.92 4.89 -43.41
N VAL A 16 -12.21 4.85 -43.11
CA VAL A 16 -12.78 4.03 -42.04
C VAL A 16 -13.20 2.69 -42.64
N LEU A 17 -12.53 1.63 -42.24
CA LEU A 17 -12.79 0.28 -42.74
C LEU A 17 -13.86 -0.45 -41.96
N SER A 18 -13.92 -0.18 -40.64
CA SER A 18 -14.91 -0.74 -39.72
C SER A 18 -15.06 0.20 -38.53
N VAL A 19 -16.26 0.25 -37.93
CA VAL A 19 -16.58 1.11 -36.76
C VAL A 19 -16.51 0.30 -35.45
N ARG A 20 -16.95 -0.95 -35.43
CA ARG A 20 -17.03 -1.78 -34.22
C ARG A 20 -16.57 -3.22 -34.50
N PRO A 21 -15.34 -3.63 -34.17
CA PRO A 21 -14.22 -2.82 -33.68
C PRO A 21 -13.71 -1.82 -34.74
N ALA A 22 -13.16 -0.70 -34.30
CA ALA A 22 -12.73 0.34 -35.22
C ALA A 22 -11.43 -0.08 -35.95
N ARG A 23 -11.47 -0.02 -37.29
CA ARG A 23 -10.31 -0.26 -38.18
C ARG A 23 -10.15 0.96 -39.08
N LEU A 24 -9.03 1.63 -38.97
CA LEU A 24 -8.75 2.88 -39.66
C LEU A 24 -7.54 2.72 -40.57
N GLU A 25 -7.68 3.01 -41.84
CA GLU A 25 -6.54 3.22 -42.73
C GLU A 25 -6.00 4.60 -42.52
N VAL A 26 -4.71 4.72 -42.19
CA VAL A 26 -4.07 6.00 -41.79
C VAL A 26 -2.75 6.20 -42.50
N ASP A 27 -2.46 7.44 -42.82
CA ASP A 27 -1.18 7.89 -43.34
C ASP A 27 -0.33 8.56 -42.22
N TYR A 28 0.96 8.30 -42.26
CA TYR A 28 1.94 9.00 -41.42
C TYR A 28 2.49 10.22 -42.16
N LYS A 29 2.19 11.41 -41.63
CA LYS A 29 2.43 12.70 -42.28
C LYS A 29 3.88 13.16 -42.26
N ARG A 30 4.71 12.67 -41.32
CA ARG A 30 6.10 13.13 -41.22
C ARG A 30 7.02 12.38 -42.13
N GLU A 31 7.95 13.12 -42.71
CA GLU A 31 9.04 12.54 -43.47
C GLU A 31 10.01 11.77 -42.56
N THR A 32 10.41 10.58 -43.01
CA THR A 32 11.33 9.71 -42.27
C THR A 32 12.75 9.95 -42.75
N SER A 33 13.63 10.47 -41.87
CA SER A 33 15.07 10.58 -42.11
C SER A 33 15.82 9.30 -41.77
N CYS A 34 17.05 9.17 -42.29
CA CYS A 34 17.92 8.07 -41.94
C CYS A 34 18.28 8.11 -40.45
N PRO A 35 18.11 7.01 -39.69
CA PRO A 35 18.39 7.00 -38.26
C PRO A 35 19.88 7.07 -37.90
N GLU A 36 20.78 6.86 -38.84
CA GLU A 36 22.20 6.84 -38.62
C GLU A 36 22.84 8.21 -38.90
N CYS A 37 22.56 8.74 -40.11
CA CYS A 37 23.21 9.97 -40.56
C CYS A 37 22.29 11.17 -40.72
N GLY A 38 20.98 11.02 -40.37
CA GLY A 38 19.98 12.10 -40.46
C GLY A 38 19.55 12.46 -41.90
N SER A 39 20.20 11.95 -42.94
CA SER A 39 19.95 12.31 -44.34
C SER A 39 18.52 11.99 -44.76
N LEU A 40 17.91 12.88 -45.53
CA LEU A 40 16.62 12.67 -46.20
C LEU A 40 16.76 12.01 -47.58
N ASN A 41 17.99 11.94 -48.12
CA ASN A 41 18.28 11.33 -49.44
C ASN A 41 18.21 9.80 -49.36
N LYS A 42 17.09 9.25 -49.78
CA LYS A 42 16.71 7.82 -49.66
C LYS A 42 15.95 7.33 -50.89
N ARG A 43 16.06 6.04 -51.17
CA ARG A 43 15.20 5.37 -52.15
C ARG A 43 14.30 4.33 -51.48
N ILE A 44 13.07 4.18 -51.93
CA ILE A 44 12.14 3.16 -51.46
C ILE A 44 12.61 1.80 -52.03
N LYS A 45 12.68 0.78 -51.16
CA LYS A 45 13.02 -0.60 -51.53
C LYS A 45 11.86 -1.57 -51.48
N ALA A 46 10.92 -1.31 -50.56
CA ALA A 46 9.72 -2.12 -50.42
C ALA A 46 8.65 -1.30 -49.66
N SER A 47 7.42 -1.74 -49.76
CA SER A 47 6.29 -1.18 -49.01
C SER A 47 5.47 -2.31 -48.44
N PHE A 48 4.86 -2.07 -47.29
CA PHE A 48 4.06 -3.07 -46.56
C PHE A 48 3.09 -2.44 -45.61
N TRP A 49 2.01 -3.12 -45.30
CA TRP A 49 1.02 -2.71 -44.31
C TRP A 49 1.40 -3.18 -42.92
N ARG A 50 1.17 -2.36 -41.93
CA ARG A 50 1.30 -2.69 -40.52
C ARG A 50 -0.01 -2.44 -39.79
N GLU A 51 -0.44 -3.43 -39.02
CA GLU A 51 -1.52 -3.27 -38.04
C GLU A 51 -0.95 -2.85 -36.69
N ILE A 52 -1.47 -1.75 -36.14
CA ILE A 52 -1.03 -1.17 -34.89
C ILE A 52 -2.26 -0.90 -34.01
N LYS A 53 -2.33 -1.53 -32.85
CA LYS A 53 -3.38 -1.28 -31.86
C LYS A 53 -3.21 0.10 -31.22
N SER A 54 -4.31 0.85 -31.09
CA SER A 54 -4.34 2.19 -30.50
C SER A 54 -5.31 2.27 -29.32
N ILE A 55 -5.47 3.47 -28.74
CA ILE A 55 -6.37 3.71 -27.61
C ILE A 55 -7.80 3.31 -28.00
N PRO A 56 -8.49 2.49 -27.17
CA PRO A 56 -9.88 2.17 -27.41
C PRO A 56 -10.76 3.42 -27.40
N GLN A 57 -11.80 3.41 -28.22
CA GLN A 57 -12.78 4.50 -28.31
C GLN A 57 -14.17 3.95 -27.99
N GLN A 58 -14.88 4.61 -27.09
CA GLN A 58 -16.24 4.20 -26.68
C GLN A 58 -16.36 2.72 -26.28
N GLY A 59 -15.32 2.15 -25.62
CA GLY A 59 -15.28 0.75 -25.22
C GLY A 59 -14.90 -0.26 -26.33
N PHE A 60 -14.62 0.21 -27.56
CA PHE A 60 -14.20 -0.65 -28.66
C PHE A 60 -12.72 -0.48 -28.98
N SER A 61 -12.06 -1.61 -29.31
CA SER A 61 -10.66 -1.59 -29.71
C SER A 61 -10.48 -0.87 -31.06
N VAL A 62 -9.36 -0.14 -31.17
CA VAL A 62 -8.97 0.60 -32.37
C VAL A 62 -7.72 -0.02 -32.97
N THR A 63 -7.77 -0.34 -34.26
CA THR A 63 -6.64 -0.82 -35.07
C THR A 63 -6.34 0.17 -36.18
N LEU A 64 -5.10 0.63 -36.25
CA LEU A 64 -4.59 1.49 -37.30
C LEU A 64 -3.90 0.61 -38.37
N LEU A 65 -4.33 0.67 -39.60
CA LEU A 65 -3.63 0.14 -40.78
C LEU A 65 -2.74 1.26 -41.30
N VAL A 66 -1.42 1.08 -41.21
CA VAL A 66 -0.44 2.10 -41.64
C VAL A 66 0.37 1.56 -42.82
N TYR A 67 0.41 2.30 -43.89
CA TYR A 67 1.27 2.00 -45.02
C TYR A 67 2.71 2.41 -44.72
N CYS A 68 3.60 1.45 -44.56
CA CYS A 68 4.98 1.64 -44.19
C CYS A 68 5.91 1.34 -45.38
N ARG A 69 7.05 2.03 -45.40
CA ARG A 69 8.06 1.87 -46.44
C ARG A 69 9.39 1.43 -45.85
N LYS A 70 10.12 0.59 -46.54
CA LYS A 70 11.53 0.27 -46.31
C LYS A 70 12.37 1.13 -47.22
N TYR A 71 13.33 1.83 -46.66
CA TYR A 71 14.22 2.74 -47.36
C TYR A 71 15.65 2.24 -47.36
N HIS A 72 16.40 2.66 -48.39
CA HIS A 72 17.86 2.59 -48.43
C HIS A 72 18.40 4.03 -48.49
N CYS A 73 19.23 4.36 -47.53
CA CYS A 73 19.88 5.68 -47.46
C CYS A 73 20.93 5.75 -48.58
N LYS A 74 20.87 6.79 -49.42
CA LYS A 74 21.87 7.01 -50.48
C LYS A 74 23.21 7.57 -49.93
N HIS A 75 23.19 8.14 -48.73
CA HIS A 75 24.37 8.75 -48.12
C HIS A 75 25.22 7.70 -47.36
N CYS A 76 24.63 6.89 -46.46
CA CYS A 76 25.39 5.95 -45.63
C CYS A 76 25.10 4.47 -45.93
N GLY A 77 24.31 4.15 -46.96
CA GLY A 77 23.98 2.76 -47.37
C GLY A 77 23.03 2.03 -46.43
N ARG A 78 22.60 2.62 -45.30
CA ARG A 78 21.77 1.95 -44.29
C ARG A 78 20.36 1.67 -44.77
N TYR A 79 19.82 0.46 -44.44
CA TYR A 79 18.41 0.14 -44.62
C TYR A 79 17.62 0.45 -43.35
N PHE A 80 16.45 1.08 -43.50
CA PHE A 80 15.56 1.40 -42.41
C PHE A 80 14.09 1.45 -42.84
N ASN A 81 13.18 1.30 -41.89
CA ASN A 81 11.73 1.39 -42.13
C ASN A 81 11.19 2.73 -41.68
N THR A 82 9.97 3.06 -42.15
CA THR A 82 9.21 4.22 -41.64
C THR A 82 9.23 4.24 -40.11
N ARG A 83 9.74 5.35 -39.55
CA ARG A 83 9.72 5.61 -38.10
C ARG A 83 8.54 6.48 -37.77
N MET A 84 7.74 6.05 -36.80
CA MET A 84 6.50 6.74 -36.43
C MET A 84 6.59 7.22 -35.01
N ASN A 85 6.31 8.50 -34.78
CA ASN A 85 6.20 9.04 -33.42
C ASN A 85 5.04 8.37 -32.68
N GLY A 86 5.30 8.01 -31.42
CA GLY A 86 4.29 7.31 -30.59
C GLY A 86 4.16 5.80 -30.87
N VAL A 87 5.01 5.24 -31.78
CA VAL A 87 5.10 3.79 -32.02
C VAL A 87 6.56 3.36 -31.98
N LYS A 88 6.96 2.57 -30.99
CA LYS A 88 8.33 2.05 -30.89
C LYS A 88 8.64 1.06 -32.00
N LYS A 89 9.93 0.94 -32.35
CA LYS A 89 10.42 -0.06 -33.29
C LYS A 89 9.88 -1.44 -32.90
N TRP A 90 9.35 -2.18 -33.86
CA TRP A 90 8.74 -3.53 -33.71
C TRP A 90 7.48 -3.59 -32.83
N SER A 91 7.02 -2.47 -32.28
CA SER A 91 5.78 -2.47 -31.48
C SER A 91 4.54 -2.62 -32.37
N ARG A 92 3.62 -3.50 -31.96
CA ARG A 92 2.28 -3.64 -32.56
C ARG A 92 1.22 -2.79 -31.82
N SER A 93 1.67 -1.87 -30.97
CA SER A 93 0.79 -0.99 -30.20
C SER A 93 1.42 0.39 -30.06
N THR A 94 0.56 1.40 -29.99
CA THR A 94 0.99 2.78 -29.75
C THR A 94 1.42 2.99 -28.31
N GLU A 95 2.30 3.96 -28.03
CA GLU A 95 2.67 4.35 -26.65
C GLU A 95 1.47 4.93 -25.88
N PRO A 96 0.55 5.69 -26.50
CA PRO A 96 -0.71 6.07 -25.86
C PRO A 96 -1.54 4.88 -25.37
N LEU A 97 -1.66 3.78 -26.16
CA LEU A 97 -2.35 2.57 -25.70
C LEU A 97 -1.69 1.97 -24.46
N LYS A 98 -0.36 1.87 -24.43
CA LYS A 98 0.35 1.34 -23.25
C LYS A 98 0.07 2.18 -22.02
N ARG A 99 0.05 3.53 -22.16
CA ARG A 99 -0.32 4.43 -21.07
C ARG A 99 -1.78 4.28 -20.65
N ASN A 100 -2.69 4.05 -21.61
CA ASN A 100 -4.10 3.79 -21.32
C ASN A 100 -4.28 2.50 -20.52
N VAL A 101 -3.69 1.39 -20.96
CA VAL A 101 -3.68 0.10 -20.24
C VAL A 101 -3.19 0.28 -18.81
N PHE A 102 -2.08 1.01 -18.62
CA PHE A 102 -1.59 1.31 -17.28
C PHE A 102 -2.63 2.06 -16.44
N LYS A 103 -3.24 3.13 -16.97
CA LYS A 103 -4.25 3.93 -16.27
C LYS A 103 -5.49 3.10 -15.91
N THR A 104 -5.98 2.28 -16.84
CA THR A 104 -7.14 1.39 -16.66
C THR A 104 -6.88 0.40 -15.52
N CYS A 105 -5.78 -0.35 -15.58
CA CYS A 105 -5.39 -1.27 -14.51
C CYS A 105 -5.13 -0.55 -13.17
N HIS A 106 -4.55 0.67 -13.20
CA HIS A 106 -4.29 1.45 -12.00
C HIS A 106 -5.58 1.93 -11.32
N ARG A 107 -6.62 2.22 -12.08
CA ARG A 107 -7.97 2.56 -11.57
C ARG A 107 -8.70 1.36 -10.96
N GLY A 108 -8.16 0.15 -11.09
CA GLY A 108 -8.67 -1.06 -10.46
C GLY A 108 -9.43 -2.02 -11.36
N TYR A 109 -9.36 -1.84 -12.68
CA TYR A 109 -9.84 -2.83 -13.63
C TYR A 109 -8.95 -4.06 -13.62
N SER A 110 -9.53 -5.23 -13.86
CA SER A 110 -8.75 -6.46 -14.04
C SER A 110 -7.95 -6.44 -15.34
N ASN A 111 -6.90 -7.25 -15.42
CA ASN A 111 -6.16 -7.40 -16.66
C ASN A 111 -7.04 -7.97 -17.79
N LYS A 112 -8.07 -8.77 -17.45
CA LYS A 112 -9.02 -9.33 -18.40
C LYS A 112 -9.91 -8.24 -19.00
N ASP A 113 -10.44 -7.33 -18.18
CA ASP A 113 -11.28 -6.23 -18.66
C ASP A 113 -10.49 -5.26 -19.54
N ALA A 114 -9.25 -4.92 -19.11
CA ALA A 114 -8.35 -4.08 -19.90
C ALA A 114 -7.95 -4.72 -21.24
N ALA A 115 -7.81 -6.06 -21.28
CA ALA A 115 -7.54 -6.81 -22.49
C ALA A 115 -8.71 -6.78 -23.46
N LEU A 116 -9.92 -6.99 -22.95
CA LEU A 116 -11.15 -6.96 -23.74
C LEU A 116 -11.37 -5.59 -24.38
N GLU A 117 -11.30 -4.53 -23.56
CA GLU A 117 -11.46 -3.14 -24.03
C GLU A 117 -10.41 -2.75 -25.07
N SER A 118 -9.16 -3.16 -24.88
CA SER A 118 -8.03 -2.77 -25.74
C SER A 118 -7.85 -3.67 -26.96
N GLY A 119 -8.53 -4.82 -27.05
CA GLY A 119 -8.38 -5.79 -28.13
C GLY A 119 -6.98 -6.41 -28.21
N ILE A 120 -6.33 -6.63 -27.04
CA ILE A 120 -5.01 -7.25 -26.89
C ILE A 120 -5.09 -8.41 -25.88
N SER A 121 -4.11 -9.31 -25.89
CA SER A 121 -4.11 -10.43 -24.93
C SER A 121 -3.85 -9.98 -23.48
N VAL A 122 -4.37 -10.75 -22.52
CA VAL A 122 -4.14 -10.54 -21.08
C VAL A 122 -2.64 -10.49 -20.74
N ALA A 123 -1.84 -11.37 -21.36
CA ALA A 123 -0.39 -11.39 -21.20
C ALA A 123 0.28 -10.09 -21.70
N THR A 124 -0.26 -9.50 -22.79
CA THR A 124 0.22 -8.21 -23.31
C THR A 124 -0.14 -7.07 -22.36
N VAL A 125 -1.35 -7.08 -21.79
CA VAL A 125 -1.76 -6.12 -20.75
C VAL A 125 -0.81 -6.18 -19.54
N GLU A 126 -0.54 -7.39 -19.04
CA GLU A 126 0.36 -7.61 -17.91
C GLU A 126 1.76 -7.07 -18.21
N ARG A 127 2.32 -7.41 -19.37
CA ARG A 127 3.64 -6.92 -19.81
C ARG A 127 3.68 -5.39 -19.89
N TYR A 128 2.67 -4.74 -20.46
CA TYR A 128 2.60 -3.27 -20.57
C TYR A 128 2.44 -2.63 -19.19
N TYR A 129 1.60 -3.20 -18.35
CA TYR A 129 1.43 -2.73 -16.99
C TYR A 129 2.75 -2.80 -16.22
N HIS A 130 3.45 -3.95 -16.23
CA HIS A 130 4.75 -4.13 -15.57
C HIS A 130 5.79 -3.16 -16.09
N GLN A 131 5.91 -2.99 -17.41
CA GLN A 131 6.86 -2.05 -18.01
C GLN A 131 6.64 -0.61 -17.50
N MET A 132 5.40 -0.16 -17.46
CA MET A 132 5.04 1.17 -16.97
C MET A 132 5.23 1.32 -15.46
N VAL A 133 4.93 0.28 -14.69
CA VAL A 133 5.19 0.22 -13.24
C VAL A 133 6.68 0.38 -12.97
N LEU A 134 7.51 -0.44 -13.61
CA LEU A 134 8.97 -0.40 -13.43
C LEU A 134 9.56 0.97 -13.80
N GLN A 135 9.07 1.61 -14.86
CA GLN A 135 9.45 2.99 -15.18
C GLN A 135 9.06 3.97 -14.07
N LYS A 136 7.83 3.87 -13.56
CA LYS A 136 7.35 4.77 -12.49
C LYS A 136 8.09 4.60 -11.17
N ILE A 137 8.47 3.38 -10.82
CA ILE A 137 9.20 3.11 -9.57
C ILE A 137 10.71 3.04 -9.76
N SER A 138 11.25 3.36 -10.94
CA SER A 138 12.70 3.32 -11.21
C SER A 138 13.51 4.17 -10.23
N HIS A 139 12.98 5.35 -9.85
CA HIS A 139 13.57 6.22 -8.84
C HIS A 139 13.55 5.63 -7.42
N GLN A 140 12.72 4.61 -7.17
CA GLN A 140 12.65 3.91 -5.88
C GLN A 140 13.65 2.74 -5.80
N LYS A 141 14.29 2.40 -6.93
CA LYS A 141 15.31 1.36 -6.96
C LYS A 141 16.54 1.86 -6.17
N ASN A 142 16.99 1.04 -5.22
CA ASN A 142 18.16 1.36 -4.37
C ASN A 142 17.97 2.56 -3.41
N ARG A 143 16.74 3.06 -3.19
CA ARG A 143 16.50 4.10 -2.19
C ARG A 143 16.90 3.61 -0.79
N PRO A 144 17.53 4.46 0.04
CA PRO A 144 17.86 4.08 1.41
C PRO A 144 16.59 3.97 2.27
N CYS A 145 16.70 3.25 3.37
CA CYS A 145 15.65 3.17 4.37
C CYS A 145 15.24 4.58 4.85
N PRO A 146 13.94 4.82 5.07
CA PRO A 146 13.47 6.04 5.72
C PRO A 146 14.01 6.15 7.14
N ARG A 147 14.10 7.36 7.68
CA ARG A 147 14.51 7.60 9.08
C ARG A 147 13.49 7.04 10.07
N ILE A 148 12.21 7.11 9.74
CA ILE A 148 11.10 6.63 10.57
C ILE A 148 10.31 5.59 9.81
N ILE A 149 10.34 4.35 10.29
CA ILE A 149 9.68 3.20 9.66
C ILE A 149 8.54 2.72 10.54
N GLY A 150 7.38 2.45 9.93
CA GLY A 150 6.31 1.65 10.50
C GLY A 150 6.40 0.21 10.00
N ILE A 151 6.31 -0.76 10.89
CA ILE A 151 6.28 -2.18 10.56
C ILE A 151 4.98 -2.78 11.09
N ASP A 152 4.24 -3.46 10.21
CA ASP A 152 3.03 -4.17 10.57
C ASP A 152 2.79 -5.32 9.57
N GLU A 153 1.97 -6.29 9.95
CA GLU A 153 1.67 -7.45 9.11
C GLU A 153 0.18 -7.55 8.73
N HIS A 154 -0.05 -8.11 7.57
CA HIS A 154 -1.40 -8.48 7.17
C HIS A 154 -1.39 -9.83 6.44
N ARG A 155 -2.54 -10.50 6.48
CA ARG A 155 -2.71 -11.76 5.74
C ARG A 155 -2.92 -11.45 4.26
N PHE A 156 -2.06 -12.00 3.42
CA PHE A 156 -2.14 -11.85 1.96
C PHE A 156 -3.05 -12.92 1.33
N SER A 157 -2.75 -14.20 1.55
CA SER A 157 -3.52 -15.32 1.00
C SER A 157 -3.39 -16.56 1.89
N LYS A 158 -4.19 -17.60 1.61
CA LYS A 158 -4.03 -18.88 2.31
C LYS A 158 -2.68 -19.55 1.99
N LYS A 159 -2.23 -19.43 0.72
CA LYS A 159 -0.98 -20.06 0.23
C LYS A 159 0.28 -19.35 0.69
N VAL A 160 0.34 -18.02 0.58
CA VAL A 160 1.54 -17.22 0.94
C VAL A 160 1.55 -16.88 2.43
N GLY A 161 0.39 -16.86 3.09
CA GLY A 161 0.29 -16.52 4.50
C GLY A 161 0.33 -15.02 4.76
N PHE A 162 1.23 -14.59 5.63
CA PHE A 162 1.40 -13.20 6.05
C PHE A 162 2.40 -12.46 5.16
N VAL A 163 2.23 -11.14 5.12
CA VAL A 163 3.11 -10.20 4.45
C VAL A 163 3.42 -9.08 5.43
N THR A 164 4.69 -8.74 5.58
CA THR A 164 5.14 -7.61 6.39
C THR A 164 5.23 -6.35 5.53
N THR A 165 4.62 -5.29 6.01
CA THR A 165 4.59 -3.97 5.38
C THR A 165 5.59 -3.05 6.08
N PHE A 166 6.42 -2.37 5.29
CA PHE A 166 7.35 -1.35 5.74
C PHE A 166 6.88 0.00 5.20
N CYS A 167 6.49 0.90 6.09
CA CYS A 167 5.98 2.23 5.73
C CYS A 167 6.98 3.33 6.09
N ASN A 168 7.09 4.34 5.23
CA ASN A 168 7.71 5.61 5.58
C ASN A 168 6.68 6.46 6.33
N LEU A 169 6.84 6.61 7.64
CA LEU A 169 5.92 7.37 8.49
C LEU A 169 6.11 8.89 8.37
N GLU A 170 7.19 9.37 7.76
CA GLU A 170 7.39 10.80 7.48
C GLU A 170 6.65 11.22 6.21
N LYS A 171 6.74 10.40 5.15
CA LYS A 171 6.13 10.68 3.85
C LYS A 171 4.74 10.09 3.69
N HIS A 172 4.24 9.40 4.71
CA HIS A 172 2.93 8.72 4.66
C HIS A 172 2.79 7.83 3.42
N SER A 173 3.76 6.95 3.20
CA SER A 173 3.79 6.08 2.03
C SER A 173 4.32 4.69 2.37
N VAL A 174 3.94 3.70 1.58
CA VAL A 174 4.53 2.35 1.68
C VAL A 174 5.95 2.39 1.12
N PHE A 175 6.92 2.05 1.94
CA PHE A 175 8.29 1.89 1.49
C PHE A 175 8.45 0.61 0.68
N ASP A 176 8.06 -0.53 1.26
CA ASP A 176 8.01 -1.82 0.56
C ASP A 176 7.17 -2.83 1.34
N ILE A 177 6.92 -3.99 0.74
CA ILE A 177 6.31 -5.16 1.38
C ILE A 177 7.14 -6.41 1.12
N ALA A 178 7.19 -7.31 2.10
CA ALA A 178 7.93 -8.56 2.01
C ALA A 178 7.07 -9.76 2.44
N PRO A 179 7.19 -10.93 1.79
CA PRO A 179 6.47 -12.13 2.22
C PRO A 179 7.01 -12.62 3.56
N GLY A 180 6.12 -13.17 4.38
CA GLY A 180 6.43 -13.68 5.71
C GLY A 180 6.27 -12.67 6.84
N ARG A 181 6.43 -13.16 8.07
CA ARG A 181 6.38 -12.40 9.32
C ARG A 181 7.49 -12.79 10.31
N SER A 182 8.14 -13.92 10.10
CA SER A 182 9.29 -14.35 10.90
C SER A 182 10.58 -13.72 10.41
N GLU A 183 11.59 -13.60 11.28
CA GLU A 183 12.90 -13.09 10.87
C GLU A 183 13.48 -13.93 9.73
N ALA A 184 13.39 -15.26 9.81
CA ALA A 184 13.91 -16.16 8.79
C ALA A 184 13.33 -15.88 7.40
N GLU A 185 12.02 -15.69 7.30
CA GLU A 185 11.33 -15.36 6.04
C GLU A 185 11.75 -13.98 5.51
N LEU A 186 12.01 -13.03 6.41
CA LEU A 186 12.32 -11.64 6.06
C LEU A 186 13.81 -11.40 5.76
N ILE A 187 14.73 -12.34 6.09
CA ILE A 187 16.18 -12.19 5.87
C ILE A 187 16.54 -11.76 4.45
N PRO A 188 16.01 -12.36 3.36
CA PRO A 188 16.37 -11.97 2.00
C PRO A 188 16.05 -10.49 1.72
N PHE A 189 14.89 -10.04 2.18
CA PHE A 189 14.46 -8.66 2.06
C PHE A 189 15.33 -7.73 2.92
N LEU A 190 15.53 -8.06 4.20
CA LEU A 190 16.31 -7.24 5.13
C LEU A 190 17.77 -7.09 4.70
N ARG A 191 18.38 -8.12 4.10
CA ARG A 191 19.72 -8.05 3.52
C ARG A 191 19.78 -7.09 2.34
N SER A 192 18.74 -7.00 1.53
CA SER A 192 18.66 -6.12 0.37
C SER A 192 18.50 -4.63 0.71
N LEU A 193 18.10 -4.31 1.95
CA LEU A 193 17.86 -2.94 2.37
C LEU A 193 19.17 -2.15 2.50
N ARG A 194 19.21 -0.98 1.86
CA ARG A 194 20.30 -0.02 1.99
C ARG A 194 20.01 1.01 3.08
N GLY A 195 21.04 1.52 3.74
CA GLY A 195 20.89 2.59 4.72
C GLY A 195 20.17 2.17 6.02
N ARG A 196 20.23 0.91 6.42
CA ARG A 196 19.61 0.40 7.66
C ARG A 196 20.09 1.13 8.92
N LYS A 197 21.34 1.61 8.94
CA LYS A 197 21.92 2.40 10.04
C LYS A 197 21.32 3.81 10.14
N ASN A 198 20.67 4.30 9.07
CA ASN A 198 20.02 5.62 9.04
C ASN A 198 18.62 5.61 9.67
N VAL A 199 18.10 4.43 10.03
CA VAL A 199 16.81 4.32 10.69
C VAL A 199 16.94 4.74 12.13
N GLU A 200 16.23 5.79 12.51
CA GLU A 200 16.25 6.38 13.86
C GLU A 200 15.10 5.86 14.73
N VAL A 201 13.95 5.59 14.10
CA VAL A 201 12.75 5.14 14.80
C VAL A 201 12.06 4.03 14.02
N VAL A 202 11.69 2.97 14.74
CA VAL A 202 10.80 1.92 14.22
C VAL A 202 9.55 1.86 15.09
N CYS A 203 8.39 2.15 14.48
CA CYS A 203 7.08 1.98 15.10
C CYS A 203 6.53 0.59 14.75
N MET A 204 6.14 -0.18 15.76
CA MET A 204 5.70 -1.56 15.60
C MET A 204 4.80 -2.02 16.74
N ASP A 205 4.15 -3.16 16.58
CA ASP A 205 3.37 -3.81 17.61
C ASP A 205 4.23 -4.36 18.77
N MET A 206 3.60 -4.65 19.88
CA MET A 206 4.26 -5.29 21.03
C MET A 206 4.51 -6.79 20.77
N HIS A 207 5.29 -7.09 19.72
CA HIS A 207 5.63 -8.44 19.31
C HIS A 207 7.12 -8.73 19.53
N ALA A 208 7.42 -9.66 20.44
CA ALA A 208 8.80 -9.93 20.87
C ALA A 208 9.75 -10.38 19.74
N PRO A 209 9.35 -11.24 18.79
CA PRO A 209 10.17 -11.58 17.63
C PRO A 209 10.56 -10.36 16.80
N TYR A 210 9.62 -9.43 16.53
CA TYR A 210 9.94 -8.20 15.80
C TYR A 210 10.91 -7.31 16.58
N ARG A 211 10.78 -7.24 17.91
CA ARG A 211 11.72 -6.48 18.74
C ARG A 211 13.15 -6.98 18.58
N LYS A 212 13.36 -8.32 18.57
CA LYS A 212 14.68 -8.93 18.34
C LYS A 212 15.19 -8.62 16.92
N MET A 213 14.35 -8.83 15.92
CA MET A 213 14.66 -8.54 14.52
C MET A 213 15.06 -7.06 14.32
N VAL A 214 14.27 -6.10 14.83
CA VAL A 214 14.55 -4.67 14.68
C VAL A 214 15.88 -4.30 15.32
N LYS A 215 16.17 -4.79 16.54
CA LYS A 215 17.47 -4.53 17.21
C LYS A 215 18.66 -5.03 16.40
N LYS A 216 18.52 -6.18 15.72
CA LYS A 216 19.59 -6.78 14.90
C LYS A 216 19.80 -6.05 13.59
N TRP A 217 18.70 -5.71 12.88
CA TRP A 217 18.76 -5.20 11.52
C TRP A 217 18.80 -3.67 11.42
N PHE A 218 18.33 -2.96 12.44
CA PHE A 218 18.30 -1.50 12.53
C PHE A 218 18.97 -1.05 13.84
N PRO A 219 20.31 -1.15 13.94
CA PRO A 219 21.03 -1.03 15.23
C PRO A 219 20.86 0.33 15.92
N ASN A 220 20.67 1.39 15.15
CA ASN A 220 20.50 2.75 15.67
C ASN A 220 19.04 3.11 15.99
N ALA A 221 18.09 2.22 15.66
CA ALA A 221 16.68 2.52 15.75
C ALA A 221 16.14 2.45 17.18
N LYS A 222 15.41 3.47 17.58
CA LYS A 222 14.59 3.47 18.78
C LYS A 222 13.24 2.83 18.48
N ILE A 223 12.96 1.71 19.16
CA ILE A 223 11.66 1.04 19.01
C ILE A 223 10.60 1.84 19.76
N VAL A 224 9.51 2.14 19.09
CA VAL A 224 8.29 2.78 19.60
C VAL A 224 7.14 1.81 19.40
N THR A 225 6.32 1.62 20.42
CA THR A 225 5.14 0.77 20.30
C THR A 225 4.02 1.52 19.59
N ASP A 226 3.26 0.83 18.76
CA ASP A 226 2.04 1.41 18.21
C ASP A 226 0.99 1.60 19.29
N ARG A 227 0.52 2.84 19.42
CA ARG A 227 -0.48 3.25 20.40
C ARG A 227 -1.80 2.47 20.30
N PHE A 228 -2.25 2.21 19.07
CA PHE A 228 -3.48 1.46 18.85
C PHE A 228 -3.40 0.07 19.50
N HIS A 229 -2.26 -0.62 19.36
CA HIS A 229 -2.06 -1.94 19.94
C HIS A 229 -1.93 -1.92 21.46
N VAL A 230 -1.38 -0.85 22.05
CA VAL A 230 -1.39 -0.67 23.51
C VAL A 230 -2.82 -0.54 24.03
N ILE A 231 -3.63 0.32 23.41
CA ILE A 231 -5.04 0.52 23.80
C ILE A 231 -5.85 -0.77 23.57
N LYS A 232 -5.62 -1.47 22.47
CA LYS A 232 -6.24 -2.77 22.21
C LYS A 232 -5.89 -3.80 23.30
N LEU A 233 -4.64 -3.81 23.78
CA LEU A 233 -4.21 -4.70 24.86
C LEU A 233 -4.94 -4.34 26.17
N ILE A 234 -5.04 -3.05 26.53
CA ILE A 234 -5.80 -2.58 27.69
C ILE A 234 -7.26 -3.08 27.61
N ASN A 235 -7.93 -2.81 26.50
CA ASN A 235 -9.31 -3.21 26.28
C ASN A 235 -9.49 -4.74 26.33
N HIS A 236 -8.54 -5.50 25.81
CA HIS A 236 -8.58 -6.96 25.84
C HIS A 236 -8.55 -7.52 27.26
N HIS A 237 -7.64 -7.02 28.11
CA HIS A 237 -7.53 -7.47 29.50
C HIS A 237 -8.68 -6.96 30.36
N PHE A 238 -9.15 -5.73 30.13
CA PHE A 238 -10.36 -5.20 30.71
C PHE A 238 -11.58 -6.10 30.41
N ALA A 239 -11.83 -6.40 29.13
CA ALA A 239 -12.94 -7.26 28.75
C ALA A 239 -12.85 -8.67 29.34
N LYS A 240 -11.64 -9.23 29.48
CA LYS A 240 -11.44 -10.50 30.19
C LYS A 240 -11.77 -10.39 31.67
N THR A 241 -11.42 -9.29 32.32
CA THR A 241 -11.72 -9.09 33.75
C THR A 241 -13.22 -8.93 33.98
N CYS A 242 -13.88 -8.10 33.14
CA CYS A 242 -15.32 -7.94 33.24
C CYS A 242 -16.07 -9.27 33.13
N LYS A 243 -15.66 -10.15 32.22
CA LYS A 243 -16.24 -11.49 32.08
C LYS A 243 -16.02 -12.40 33.29
N LEU A 244 -14.94 -12.23 34.04
CA LEU A 244 -14.73 -12.98 35.28
C LEU A 244 -15.62 -12.49 36.43
N ILE A 245 -16.11 -11.23 36.35
CA ILE A 245 -16.95 -10.62 37.37
C ILE A 245 -18.45 -10.87 37.08
N ASP A 246 -18.82 -10.75 35.78
CA ASP A 246 -20.21 -10.82 35.34
C ASP A 246 -20.30 -11.51 33.97
N GLU A 247 -20.24 -12.85 33.98
CA GLU A 247 -20.25 -13.65 32.75
C GLU A 247 -21.66 -13.65 32.12
N GLU A 248 -22.71 -13.65 32.93
CA GLU A 248 -24.10 -13.78 32.47
C GLU A 248 -24.56 -12.57 31.63
N ASN A 249 -24.21 -11.34 32.04
CA ASN A 249 -24.64 -10.10 31.37
C ASN A 249 -23.70 -9.63 30.28
N LEU A 250 -22.46 -10.16 30.21
CA LEU A 250 -21.40 -9.68 29.31
C LEU A 250 -21.15 -10.64 28.16
N ALA A 251 -22.20 -10.91 27.36
CA ALA A 251 -22.04 -11.68 26.14
C ALA A 251 -21.17 -10.97 25.08
N TRP A 252 -20.37 -11.75 24.37
CA TRP A 252 -19.65 -11.27 23.19
C TRP A 252 -20.59 -11.14 21.99
N GLY A 253 -20.93 -9.89 21.58
CA GLY A 253 -21.78 -9.66 20.42
C GLY A 253 -21.62 -8.25 19.83
N ARG A 254 -22.14 -8.05 18.61
CA ARG A 254 -22.24 -6.72 18.00
C ARG A 254 -23.26 -5.88 18.78
N GLY A 255 -22.80 -4.90 19.54
CA GLY A 255 -23.66 -4.03 20.34
C GLY A 255 -23.72 -4.35 21.84
N GLY A 256 -22.97 -5.35 22.32
CA GLY A 256 -22.89 -5.69 23.74
C GLY A 256 -22.23 -4.61 24.60
N LEU A 257 -22.48 -4.66 25.92
CA LEU A 257 -21.96 -3.74 26.92
C LEU A 257 -20.43 -3.63 26.88
N ILE A 258 -19.71 -4.76 26.74
CA ILE A 258 -18.24 -4.77 26.62
C ILE A 258 -17.75 -3.86 25.49
N ARG A 259 -18.37 -3.94 24.31
CA ARG A 259 -17.99 -3.09 23.17
C ARG A 259 -18.23 -1.61 23.48
N THR A 260 -19.31 -1.31 24.16
CA THR A 260 -19.65 0.05 24.58
C THR A 260 -18.61 0.56 25.59
N MET A 261 -18.24 -0.23 26.61
CA MET A 261 -17.21 0.09 27.60
C MET A 261 -15.81 0.25 26.99
N CYS A 262 -15.46 -0.50 25.93
CA CYS A 262 -14.21 -0.36 25.20
C CYS A 262 -14.17 0.86 24.25
N THR A 263 -15.29 1.54 24.05
CA THR A 263 -15.35 2.81 23.31
C THR A 263 -14.81 3.94 24.18
N LYS A 264 -14.11 4.91 23.56
CA LYS A 264 -13.65 6.10 24.27
C LYS A 264 -14.86 6.83 24.88
N ARG A 265 -14.79 7.19 26.16
CA ARG A 265 -15.92 7.78 26.91
C ARG A 265 -16.54 9.01 26.23
N GLU A 266 -15.71 9.84 25.58
CA GLU A 266 -16.18 11.04 24.88
C GLU A 266 -16.97 10.72 23.59
N ASN A 267 -16.77 9.54 23.02
CA ASN A 267 -17.41 9.10 21.79
C ASN A 267 -18.70 8.29 22.05
N LEU A 268 -19.11 8.20 23.32
CA LEU A 268 -20.37 7.54 23.69
C LEU A 268 -21.56 8.46 23.44
N SER A 269 -22.60 7.96 22.76
CA SER A 269 -23.88 8.67 22.65
C SER A 269 -24.57 8.77 24.01
N ALA A 270 -25.49 9.74 24.18
CA ALA A 270 -26.25 9.91 25.40
C ALA A 270 -26.92 8.60 25.85
N GLN A 271 -27.63 7.94 24.94
CA GLN A 271 -28.30 6.66 25.20
C GLN A 271 -27.34 5.55 25.68
N ARG A 272 -26.10 5.49 25.13
CA ARG A 272 -25.11 4.51 25.58
C ARG A 272 -24.52 4.87 26.96
N ARG A 273 -24.38 6.15 27.28
CA ARG A 273 -23.94 6.60 28.62
C ARG A 273 -24.95 6.25 29.68
N GLU A 274 -26.23 6.52 29.42
CA GLU A 274 -27.34 6.18 30.33
C GLU A 274 -27.43 4.66 30.57
N LYS A 275 -27.38 3.85 29.51
CA LYS A 275 -27.33 2.39 29.65
C LYS A 275 -26.13 1.90 30.47
N LEU A 276 -24.95 2.54 30.33
CA LEU A 276 -23.77 2.19 31.14
C LEU A 276 -23.94 2.65 32.58
N ALA A 277 -24.55 3.82 32.85
CA ALA A 277 -24.79 4.30 34.20
C ALA A 277 -25.66 3.32 34.99
N LEU A 278 -26.81 2.91 34.45
CA LEU A 278 -27.68 1.91 35.04
C LEU A 278 -26.97 0.57 35.31
N TYR A 279 -26.12 0.13 34.37
CA TYR A 279 -25.35 -1.09 34.58
C TYR A 279 -24.27 -0.94 35.66
N PHE A 280 -23.65 0.21 35.77
CA PHE A 280 -22.59 0.48 36.75
C PHE A 280 -23.13 0.66 38.17
N GLU A 281 -24.37 1.07 38.33
CA GLU A 281 -25.06 1.07 39.63
C GLU A 281 -25.16 -0.36 40.22
N GLN A 282 -25.41 -1.34 39.34
CA GLN A 282 -25.46 -2.74 39.72
C GLN A 282 -24.09 -3.41 39.84
N GLN A 283 -23.06 -2.87 39.13
CA GLN A 283 -21.73 -3.44 39.05
C GLN A 283 -20.65 -2.40 39.38
N PRO A 284 -20.53 -1.91 40.62
CA PRO A 284 -19.60 -0.84 40.99
C PRO A 284 -18.14 -1.20 40.81
N VAL A 285 -17.76 -2.48 40.93
CA VAL A 285 -16.40 -2.97 40.71
C VAL A 285 -16.01 -2.81 39.22
N ILE A 286 -16.94 -3.14 38.32
CA ILE A 286 -16.68 -2.97 36.86
C ILE A 286 -16.59 -1.48 36.51
N ASN A 287 -17.39 -0.61 37.14
CA ASN A 287 -17.29 0.83 36.96
C ASN A 287 -15.88 1.37 37.32
N HIS A 288 -15.37 1.01 38.48
CA HIS A 288 -14.01 1.42 38.89
C HIS A 288 -12.93 0.93 37.93
N LEU A 289 -13.03 -0.32 37.49
CA LEU A 289 -12.11 -0.87 36.48
C LEU A 289 -12.23 -0.14 35.15
N TRP A 290 -13.44 0.21 34.73
CA TRP A 290 -13.70 0.95 33.51
C TRP A 290 -13.08 2.34 33.54
N LEU A 291 -13.30 3.10 34.61
CA LEU A 291 -12.73 4.42 34.79
C LEU A 291 -11.19 4.35 34.75
N PHE A 292 -10.59 3.42 35.50
CA PHE A 292 -9.15 3.21 35.50
C PHE A 292 -8.59 2.89 34.10
N CYS A 293 -9.24 1.99 33.34
CA CYS A 293 -8.82 1.60 31.99
C CYS A 293 -9.01 2.73 30.99
N GLN A 294 -10.07 3.54 31.10
CA GLN A 294 -10.26 4.73 30.27
C GLN A 294 -9.13 5.75 30.53
N ASP A 295 -8.83 6.03 31.79
CA ASP A 295 -7.74 6.95 32.17
C ASP A 295 -6.36 6.46 31.73
N LEU A 296 -6.09 5.14 31.83
CA LEU A 296 -4.85 4.55 31.30
C LEU A 296 -4.77 4.67 29.78
N ALA A 297 -5.88 4.44 29.09
CA ALA A 297 -5.95 4.60 27.64
C ALA A 297 -5.77 6.06 27.21
N ASP A 298 -6.37 7.01 27.95
CA ASP A 298 -6.20 8.45 27.72
C ASP A 298 -4.76 8.90 27.99
N LEU A 299 -4.14 8.42 29.06
CA LEU A 299 -2.71 8.63 29.30
C LEU A 299 -1.87 8.17 28.10
N CYS A 300 -2.14 6.97 27.57
CA CYS A 300 -1.44 6.46 26.39
C CYS A 300 -1.71 7.27 25.11
N ARG A 301 -2.82 8.02 25.02
CA ARG A 301 -3.13 8.94 23.90
C ARG A 301 -2.38 10.25 23.97
N ASN A 302 -1.91 10.64 25.15
CA ASN A 302 -1.26 11.92 25.37
C ASN A 302 0.11 12.00 24.67
N LYS A 303 0.53 13.23 24.38
CA LYS A 303 1.84 13.58 23.83
C LYS A 303 2.53 14.55 24.78
N GLY A 304 3.77 14.28 25.12
CA GLY A 304 4.60 15.23 25.84
C GLY A 304 5.09 16.35 24.91
N LYS A 305 4.77 17.60 25.23
CA LYS A 305 5.19 18.77 24.46
C LYS A 305 6.69 19.03 24.58
N ASN A 306 7.29 18.66 25.71
CA ASN A 306 8.71 18.83 26.05
C ASN A 306 9.22 17.62 26.84
N PRO A 307 10.53 17.52 27.12
CA PRO A 307 11.11 16.42 27.90
C PRO A 307 10.52 16.28 29.32
N THR A 308 10.21 17.38 29.97
CA THR A 308 9.62 17.38 31.33
C THR A 308 8.21 16.79 31.32
N ALA A 309 7.38 17.22 30.38
CA ALA A 309 6.05 16.63 30.19
C ALA A 309 6.11 15.13 29.86
N CYS A 310 7.08 14.71 29.04
CA CYS A 310 7.29 13.26 28.75
C CYS A 310 7.66 12.50 30.02
N LYS A 311 8.55 13.05 30.87
CA LYS A 311 8.95 12.42 32.16
C LYS A 311 7.74 12.27 33.08
N ARG A 312 6.87 13.29 33.17
CA ARG A 312 5.63 13.21 33.97
C ARG A 312 4.72 12.09 33.47
N LEU A 313 4.43 12.03 32.15
CA LEU A 313 3.60 10.96 31.57
C LEU A 313 4.18 9.56 31.83
N VAL A 314 5.50 9.41 31.83
CA VAL A 314 6.17 8.14 32.15
C VAL A 314 5.99 7.79 33.64
N ARG A 315 6.06 8.76 34.53
CA ARG A 315 5.83 8.54 35.97
C ARG A 315 4.39 8.11 36.22
N ASP A 316 3.42 8.80 35.59
CA ASP A 316 1.99 8.45 35.70
C ASP A 316 1.73 7.06 35.17
N LEU A 317 2.38 6.67 34.04
CA LEU A 317 2.30 5.32 33.49
C LEU A 317 2.85 4.27 34.45
N LEU A 318 4.00 4.53 35.09
CA LEU A 318 4.60 3.63 36.09
C LEU A 318 3.66 3.43 37.26
N GLY A 319 3.08 4.51 37.80
CA GLY A 319 2.11 4.42 38.91
C GLY A 319 0.91 3.55 38.54
N LYS A 320 0.35 3.73 37.33
CA LYS A 320 -0.75 2.88 36.85
C LYS A 320 -0.32 1.40 36.61
N ILE A 321 0.92 1.15 36.19
CA ILE A 321 1.45 -0.22 36.04
C ILE A 321 1.58 -0.91 37.40
N GLU A 322 2.02 -0.22 38.45
CA GLU A 322 2.11 -0.81 39.81
C GLU A 322 0.71 -1.14 40.35
N ILE A 323 -0.28 -0.27 40.15
CA ILE A 323 -1.67 -0.55 40.52
C ILE A 323 -2.18 -1.82 39.78
N LEU A 324 -1.88 -1.94 38.47
CA LEU A 324 -2.26 -3.12 37.71
C LEU A 324 -1.62 -4.41 38.23
N LYS A 325 -0.35 -4.35 38.63
CA LYS A 325 0.39 -5.51 39.16
C LYS A 325 -0.15 -5.97 40.53
N ALA A 326 -0.63 -5.01 41.33
CA ALA A 326 -1.23 -5.25 42.64
C ALA A 326 -2.73 -5.62 42.57
N SER A 327 -3.35 -5.56 41.37
CA SER A 327 -4.77 -5.85 41.18
C SER A 327 -5.12 -7.29 41.64
N PRO A 328 -6.30 -7.54 42.25
CA PRO A 328 -6.76 -8.89 42.61
C PRO A 328 -7.09 -9.73 41.36
N PHE A 329 -7.25 -9.11 40.19
CA PHE A 329 -7.65 -9.78 38.96
C PHE A 329 -6.45 -10.20 38.12
N ARG A 330 -6.28 -11.49 37.89
CA ARG A 330 -5.18 -12.06 37.07
C ARG A 330 -5.01 -11.43 35.69
N PRO A 331 -6.07 -11.12 34.91
CA PRO A 331 -5.88 -10.44 33.63
C PRO A 331 -5.27 -9.04 33.77
N MET A 332 -5.63 -8.26 34.81
CA MET A 332 -5.04 -6.95 35.09
C MET A 332 -3.57 -7.04 35.48
N GLN A 333 -3.22 -8.01 36.33
CA GLN A 333 -1.81 -8.29 36.67
C GLN A 333 -1.00 -8.62 35.38
N THR A 334 -1.58 -9.42 34.47
CA THR A 334 -0.94 -9.77 33.20
C THR A 334 -0.74 -8.54 32.31
N LEU A 335 -1.70 -7.62 32.27
CA LEU A 335 -1.56 -6.33 31.61
C LEU A 335 -0.42 -5.52 32.18
N GLY A 336 -0.35 -5.38 33.51
CA GLY A 336 0.72 -4.66 34.21
C GLY A 336 2.11 -5.24 33.89
N LYS A 337 2.26 -6.56 34.00
CA LYS A 337 3.50 -7.28 33.64
C LYS A 337 3.88 -7.06 32.16
N SER A 338 2.91 -7.05 31.25
CA SER A 338 3.14 -6.82 29.83
C SER A 338 3.61 -5.39 29.55
N LEU A 339 2.94 -4.39 30.13
CA LEU A 339 3.32 -2.99 29.99
C LEU A 339 4.71 -2.71 30.60
N MET A 340 5.04 -3.32 31.75
CA MET A 340 6.38 -3.22 32.34
C MET A 340 7.45 -3.81 31.41
N ARG A 341 7.23 -4.98 30.83
CA ARG A 341 8.16 -5.60 29.87
C ARG A 341 8.44 -4.71 28.65
N TRP A 342 7.45 -3.93 28.26
CA TRP A 342 7.50 -3.02 27.12
C TRP A 342 7.63 -1.55 27.51
N LEU A 343 8.00 -1.24 28.77
CA LEU A 343 8.01 0.11 29.30
C LEU A 343 8.75 1.10 28.41
N ASN A 344 9.99 0.80 28.01
CA ASN A 344 10.79 1.71 27.19
C ASN A 344 10.16 2.00 25.82
N PRO A 345 9.70 1.00 25.01
CA PRO A 345 8.97 1.25 23.78
C PRO A 345 7.65 2.01 23.98
N VAL A 346 6.91 1.74 25.05
CA VAL A 346 5.65 2.43 25.39
C VAL A 346 5.92 3.87 25.83
N ALA A 347 6.89 4.11 26.70
CA ALA A 347 7.29 5.46 27.13
C ALA A 347 7.74 6.35 25.95
N ARG A 348 8.39 5.75 24.96
CA ARG A 348 8.80 6.48 23.75
C ARG A 348 7.62 6.99 22.91
N MET A 349 6.41 6.43 23.05
CA MET A 349 5.20 6.94 22.37
C MET A 349 4.90 8.40 22.77
N PHE A 350 5.24 8.81 24.00
CA PHE A 350 5.00 10.17 24.48
C PHE A 350 5.88 11.19 23.76
N ARG A 351 7.09 10.79 23.36
CA ARG A 351 8.05 11.65 22.63
C ARG A 351 7.89 11.55 21.12
N TYR A 352 7.81 10.33 20.59
CA TYR A 352 7.73 10.06 19.16
C TYR A 352 6.27 9.84 18.78
N TYR A 353 5.56 10.94 18.49
CA TYR A 353 4.14 10.92 18.14
C TYR A 353 3.91 10.40 16.72
N ARG A 354 4.37 9.18 16.44
CA ARG A 354 4.13 8.50 15.18
C ARG A 354 3.32 7.23 15.46
N SER A 355 2.16 7.13 14.82
CA SER A 355 1.26 5.99 14.95
C SER A 355 1.34 5.13 13.68
N ASN A 356 1.19 3.83 13.85
CA ASN A 356 0.97 2.90 12.74
C ASN A 356 -0.44 3.00 12.14
N GLY A 357 -1.30 3.92 12.58
CA GLY A 357 -2.65 4.10 12.01
C GLY A 357 -2.64 4.33 10.49
N ILE A 358 -1.56 4.95 9.96
CA ILE A 358 -1.32 5.07 8.53
C ILE A 358 -1.14 3.69 7.89
N VAL A 359 -0.45 2.77 8.55
CA VAL A 359 -0.20 1.40 8.04
C VAL A 359 -1.52 0.64 7.97
N GLU A 360 -2.41 0.80 8.96
CA GLU A 360 -3.77 0.23 8.91
C GLU A 360 -4.56 0.78 7.70
N GLY A 361 -4.48 2.08 7.44
CA GLY A 361 -5.06 2.71 6.25
C GLY A 361 -4.52 2.08 4.96
N PHE A 362 -3.21 1.85 4.87
CA PHE A 362 -2.61 1.14 3.73
C PHE A 362 -3.05 -0.32 3.64
N HIS A 363 -3.19 -1.03 4.76
CA HIS A 363 -3.72 -2.40 4.74
C HIS A 363 -5.14 -2.46 4.17
N ARG A 364 -6.00 -1.50 4.49
CA ARG A 364 -7.35 -1.37 3.88
C ARG A 364 -7.25 -1.14 2.36
N LYS A 365 -6.37 -0.23 1.92
CA LYS A 365 -6.11 0.05 0.50
C LYS A 365 -5.53 -1.18 -0.21
N MET A 366 -4.60 -1.90 0.42
CA MET A 366 -4.02 -3.14 -0.11
C MET A 366 -5.06 -4.25 -0.26
N LYS A 367 -5.96 -4.42 0.72
CA LYS A 367 -7.10 -5.36 0.61
C LYS A 367 -8.04 -4.98 -0.52
N LEU A 368 -8.29 -3.68 -0.74
CA LEU A 368 -9.08 -3.21 -1.87
C LEU A 368 -8.41 -3.51 -3.20
N ILE A 369 -7.08 -3.32 -3.30
CA ILE A 369 -6.29 -3.69 -4.49
C ILE A 369 -6.43 -5.19 -4.79
N GLN A 370 -6.36 -6.05 -3.77
CA GLN A 370 -6.55 -7.49 -3.92
C GLN A 370 -7.96 -7.84 -4.41
N ARG A 371 -9.00 -7.25 -3.83
CA ARG A 371 -10.40 -7.50 -4.23
C ARG A 371 -10.65 -7.09 -5.68
N ARG A 372 -10.22 -5.89 -6.09
CA ARG A 372 -10.39 -5.38 -7.46
C ARG A 372 -9.62 -6.19 -8.51
N ALA A 373 -8.54 -6.84 -8.12
CA ALA A 373 -7.77 -7.72 -9.00
C ALA A 373 -8.26 -9.19 -8.96
N TYR A 374 -9.35 -9.48 -8.27
CA TYR A 374 -9.81 -10.86 -8.01
C TYR A 374 -8.72 -11.77 -7.41
N GLY A 375 -7.80 -11.17 -6.62
CA GLY A 375 -6.64 -11.81 -6.04
C GLY A 375 -5.37 -11.70 -6.89
N PHE A 376 -4.27 -12.17 -6.33
CA PHE A 376 -2.96 -12.23 -7.00
C PHE A 376 -2.37 -13.62 -6.85
N ARG A 377 -2.01 -14.25 -7.96
CA ARG A 377 -1.30 -15.53 -7.95
C ARG A 377 0.20 -15.36 -7.66
N ASN A 378 0.78 -14.23 -8.12
CA ASN A 378 2.19 -13.89 -7.98
C ASN A 378 2.34 -12.73 -6.99
N PHE A 379 3.16 -12.95 -5.94
CA PHE A 379 3.42 -11.93 -4.92
C PHE A 379 4.15 -10.71 -5.50
N GLU A 380 5.10 -10.87 -6.41
CA GLU A 380 5.83 -9.73 -7.00
C GLU A 380 4.90 -8.80 -7.79
N ASN A 381 3.91 -9.34 -8.50
CA ASN A 381 2.89 -8.54 -9.18
C ASN A 381 2.07 -7.71 -8.18
N TYR A 382 1.74 -8.28 -7.03
CA TYR A 382 1.09 -7.58 -5.93
C TYR A 382 2.01 -6.50 -5.34
N ARG A 383 3.25 -6.85 -5.02
CA ARG A 383 4.25 -5.92 -4.47
C ARG A 383 4.46 -4.72 -5.37
N LEU A 384 4.65 -4.93 -6.68
CA LEU A 384 4.78 -3.86 -7.67
C LEU A 384 3.55 -2.95 -7.68
N ARG A 385 2.34 -3.52 -7.64
CA ARG A 385 1.10 -2.74 -7.63
C ARG A 385 0.97 -1.92 -6.34
N VAL A 386 1.28 -2.49 -5.18
CA VAL A 386 1.28 -1.77 -3.90
C VAL A 386 2.28 -0.62 -3.93
N ARG A 387 3.50 -0.84 -4.41
CA ARG A 387 4.54 0.21 -4.49
C ARG A 387 4.15 1.38 -5.40
N VAL A 388 3.43 1.12 -6.48
CA VAL A 388 2.95 2.21 -7.39
C VAL A 388 1.74 2.94 -6.80
N MET A 389 0.86 2.24 -6.07
CA MET A 389 -0.40 2.82 -5.59
C MET A 389 -0.30 3.41 -4.19
N CYS A 390 0.69 3.00 -3.41
CA CYS A 390 0.84 3.36 -2.00
C CYS A 390 2.24 3.90 -1.66
N GLY A 391 3.21 3.82 -2.58
CA GLY A 391 4.61 4.25 -2.41
C GLY A 391 4.90 5.70 -2.70
#